data_dba74931dd9eb9ed81b9f502a214959e
#
_entry.id   dba74931dd9eb9ed81b9f502a214959e
#
_cell.length_a   1.000
_cell.length_b   1.000
_cell.length_c   1.000
_cell.angle_alpha   90.00
_cell.angle_beta   90.00
_cell.angle_gamma   90.00
#
_symmetry.space_group_name_H-M   'P 1'
#
loop_
_entity.id
_entity.type
_entity.pdbx_description
1 polymer ?
#
loop_
_entity_poly.entity_id
_entity_poly.type
_entity_poly.pdbx_seq_one_letter_code
_entity_poly.pdbx_strand_id
1 'polypeptide(L)'
;RDGVITAARPVARGTVDMVLALPAAAARGEMLLHNHPGGRLDPSGPDLNVAASLHDAGVGFAIINNDATEVYVVVEVPRDRPVVRIDPFNVVELLGENGPVAAELGQYEDRRSQRDMAAHIADGYNDGGVLLLEAGTGVGKSFAYLLPALEWARANGERTVVSTNTINLQEQLVGKDLPLLRRALSTEDYVPTFALLKGWRNYLCIARLNQAVGAQRTLLEPEKHDELMAIAEWSGHTADGTLSDLAV
;
A
#
# COMPACT_ATOMS: atom_id res chain seq x y z
N ARG A 1 -5.09 3.67 24.48
CA ARG A 1 -3.70 4.08 24.65
C ARG A 1 -2.85 2.81 24.60
N ASP A 2 -1.78 2.80 23.83
CA ASP A 2 -0.82 1.69 23.72
C ASP A 2 -1.39 0.32 23.30
N GLY A 3 -2.50 0.30 22.54
CA GLY A 3 -3.17 -0.94 22.10
C GLY A 3 -4.03 -1.62 23.15
N VAL A 4 -4.21 -1.01 24.31
CA VAL A 4 -5.04 -1.55 25.41
C VAL A 4 -6.43 -0.88 25.40
N ILE A 5 -7.48 -1.70 25.38
CA ILE A 5 -8.87 -1.23 25.58
C ILE A 5 -9.03 -0.91 27.07
N THR A 6 -9.23 0.37 27.39
CA THR A 6 -9.37 0.84 28.79
C THR A 6 -10.82 0.89 29.25
N ALA A 7 -11.76 1.04 28.32
CA ALA A 7 -13.20 1.05 28.60
C ALA A 7 -13.96 0.60 27.35
N ALA A 8 -15.07 -0.10 27.56
CA ALA A 8 -16.01 -0.46 26.50
C ALA A 8 -17.44 -0.16 26.95
N ARG A 9 -18.26 0.35 26.02
CA ARG A 9 -19.70 0.61 26.27
C ARG A 9 -20.53 -0.06 25.18
N PRO A 10 -21.62 -0.76 25.51
CA PRO A 10 -22.52 -1.28 24.51
C PRO A 10 -23.27 -0.13 23.83
N VAL A 11 -23.33 -0.14 22.51
CA VAL A 11 -23.95 0.91 21.70
C VAL A 11 -25.26 0.42 21.08
N ALA A 12 -25.25 -0.81 20.56
CA ALA A 12 -26.41 -1.41 19.93
C ALA A 12 -26.39 -2.94 20.09
N ARG A 13 -27.55 -3.56 20.01
CA ARG A 13 -27.72 -5.01 19.81
C ARG A 13 -28.36 -5.21 18.44
N GLY A 14 -27.75 -6.05 17.63
CA GLY A 14 -28.29 -6.46 16.35
C GLY A 14 -29.03 -7.78 16.41
N THR A 15 -29.67 -8.10 15.29
CA THR A 15 -30.19 -9.44 14.99
C THR A 15 -29.13 -10.20 14.17
N VAL A 16 -29.43 -11.46 13.81
CA VAL A 16 -28.55 -12.28 12.95
C VAL A 16 -28.29 -11.60 11.59
N ASP A 17 -29.22 -10.77 11.13
CA ASP A 17 -29.19 -10.19 9.77
C ASP A 17 -28.81 -8.71 9.74
N MET A 18 -28.79 -8.00 10.87
CA MET A 18 -28.55 -6.55 10.87
C MET A 18 -28.04 -6.01 12.21
N VAL A 19 -26.92 -5.28 12.16
CA VAL A 19 -26.45 -4.41 13.25
C VAL A 19 -26.41 -2.98 12.72
N LEU A 20 -27.07 -2.05 13.43
CA LEU A 20 -26.97 -0.62 13.18
C LEU A 20 -25.59 -0.12 13.65
N ALA A 21 -24.64 -0.02 12.72
CA ALA A 21 -23.41 0.71 12.96
C ALA A 21 -23.66 2.18 12.65
N LEU A 22 -23.96 2.96 13.69
CA LEU A 22 -24.10 4.39 13.56
C LEU A 22 -22.72 5.04 13.68
N PRO A 23 -22.22 5.75 12.65
CA PRO A 23 -20.97 6.51 12.75
C PRO A 23 -20.95 7.48 13.94
N ALA A 24 -22.14 7.99 14.33
CA ALA A 24 -22.32 8.84 15.51
C ALA A 24 -22.17 8.11 16.86
N ALA A 25 -22.00 6.78 16.85
CA ALA A 25 -21.89 5.99 18.09
C ALA A 25 -20.49 6.03 18.71
N ALA A 26 -19.48 6.44 17.95
CA ALA A 26 -18.11 6.57 18.41
C ALA A 26 -17.55 7.94 18.00
N ALA A 27 -16.73 8.52 18.86
CA ALA A 27 -16.04 9.77 18.59
C ALA A 27 -14.69 9.51 17.89
N ARG A 28 -14.14 10.54 17.24
CA ARG A 28 -12.78 10.51 16.69
C ARG A 28 -11.78 10.03 17.75
N GLY A 29 -10.94 9.09 17.41
CA GLY A 29 -9.98 8.48 18.32
C GLY A 29 -10.49 7.29 19.11
N GLU A 30 -11.79 6.95 19.01
CA GLU A 30 -12.37 5.72 19.56
C GLU A 30 -12.37 4.58 18.52
N MET A 31 -12.62 3.36 18.99
CA MET A 31 -12.77 2.18 18.13
C MET A 31 -14.17 1.58 18.33
N LEU A 32 -14.88 1.35 17.23
CA LEU A 32 -16.10 0.58 17.25
C LEU A 32 -15.77 -0.92 17.18
N LEU A 33 -16.28 -1.68 18.13
CA LEU A 33 -16.15 -3.14 18.16
C LEU A 33 -17.48 -3.78 17.79
N HIS A 34 -17.43 -4.81 16.98
CA HIS A 34 -18.56 -5.57 16.47
C HIS A 34 -18.26 -7.07 16.58
N ASN A 35 -19.25 -7.89 16.85
CA ASN A 35 -19.12 -9.34 16.84
C ASN A 35 -20.12 -9.97 15.88
N HIS A 36 -19.73 -11.05 15.21
CA HIS A 36 -20.62 -11.86 14.40
C HIS A 36 -21.32 -12.92 15.26
N PRO A 37 -22.59 -13.26 14.99
CA PRO A 37 -23.32 -14.29 15.74
C PRO A 37 -22.58 -15.64 15.77
N GLY A 38 -21.89 -15.97 14.69
CA GLY A 38 -21.08 -17.19 14.58
C GLY A 38 -19.68 -17.12 15.18
N GLY A 39 -19.30 -15.99 15.81
CA GLY A 39 -17.98 -15.79 16.43
C GLY A 39 -16.82 -15.66 15.45
N ARG A 40 -17.08 -15.56 14.11
CA ARG A 40 -16.03 -15.40 13.09
C ARG A 40 -15.47 -13.99 13.10
N LEU A 41 -14.18 -13.89 12.84
CA LEU A 41 -13.45 -12.60 12.81
C LEU A 41 -13.32 -12.02 11.39
N ASP A 42 -13.59 -12.82 10.35
CA ASP A 42 -13.44 -12.36 8.96
C ASP A 42 -14.45 -11.26 8.63
N PRO A 43 -14.01 -10.09 8.12
CA PRO A 43 -14.92 -9.02 7.77
C PRO A 43 -15.77 -9.40 6.54
N SER A 44 -17.06 -9.09 6.60
CA SER A 44 -17.98 -9.18 5.46
C SER A 44 -17.87 -7.93 4.57
N GLY A 45 -18.46 -7.98 3.38
CA GLY A 45 -18.56 -6.80 2.50
C GLY A 45 -19.22 -5.58 3.18
N PRO A 46 -20.37 -5.74 3.87
CA PRO A 46 -20.96 -4.67 4.69
C PRO A 46 -20.02 -4.12 5.77
N ASP A 47 -19.22 -4.98 6.45
CA ASP A 47 -18.28 -4.52 7.47
C ASP A 47 -17.19 -3.64 6.88
N LEU A 48 -16.68 -3.95 5.69
CA LEU A 48 -15.70 -3.14 4.99
C LEU A 48 -16.25 -1.75 4.60
N ASN A 49 -17.52 -1.67 4.20
CA ASN A 49 -18.17 -0.38 3.90
C ASN A 49 -18.33 0.47 5.17
N VAL A 50 -18.72 -0.15 6.28
CA VAL A 50 -18.80 0.53 7.57
C VAL A 50 -17.42 0.99 8.03
N ALA A 51 -16.42 0.14 7.91
CA ALA A 51 -15.03 0.45 8.26
C ALA A 51 -14.49 1.66 7.47
N ALA A 52 -14.78 1.75 6.18
CA ALA A 52 -14.40 2.91 5.36
C ALA A 52 -15.04 4.21 5.87
N SER A 53 -16.35 4.20 6.15
CA SER A 53 -17.06 5.37 6.67
C SER A 53 -16.57 5.79 8.05
N LEU A 54 -16.19 4.84 8.90
CA LEU A 54 -15.64 5.10 10.23
C LEU A 54 -14.23 5.66 10.15
N HIS A 55 -13.41 5.14 9.24
CA HIS A 55 -12.07 5.66 8.98
C HIS A 55 -12.10 7.15 8.62
N ASP A 56 -13.00 7.54 7.70
CA ASP A 56 -13.18 8.94 7.31
C ASP A 56 -13.58 9.83 8.48
N ALA A 57 -14.34 9.28 9.44
CA ALA A 57 -14.69 9.94 10.69
C ALA A 57 -13.56 9.93 11.76
N GLY A 58 -12.44 9.27 11.47
CA GLY A 58 -11.34 9.12 12.43
C GLY A 58 -11.62 8.11 13.55
N VAL A 59 -12.48 7.13 13.27
CA VAL A 59 -12.87 6.05 14.19
C VAL A 59 -12.30 4.73 13.71
N GLY A 60 -11.70 3.96 14.61
CA GLY A 60 -11.25 2.60 14.31
C GLY A 60 -12.43 1.61 14.25
N PHE A 61 -12.22 0.49 13.57
CA PHE A 61 -13.20 -0.59 13.50
C PHE A 61 -12.53 -1.96 13.64
N ALA A 62 -13.08 -2.80 14.54
CA ALA A 62 -12.57 -4.14 14.72
C ALA A 62 -13.71 -5.14 14.99
N ILE A 63 -13.43 -6.40 14.66
CA ILE A 63 -14.33 -7.54 14.89
C ILE A 63 -13.76 -8.37 16.03
N ILE A 64 -14.60 -8.71 17.00
CA ILE A 64 -14.25 -9.57 18.13
C ILE A 64 -15.01 -10.88 18.07
N ASN A 65 -14.44 -11.95 18.61
CA ASN A 65 -15.18 -13.19 18.84
C ASN A 65 -16.17 -13.04 20.01
N ASN A 66 -17.09 -13.99 20.16
CA ASN A 66 -18.15 -13.90 21.16
C ASN A 66 -17.65 -13.91 22.61
N ASP A 67 -16.47 -14.48 22.85
CA ASP A 67 -15.84 -14.57 24.17
C ASP A 67 -14.88 -13.39 24.44
N ALA A 68 -14.74 -12.46 23.46
CA ALA A 68 -13.83 -11.32 23.51
C ALA A 68 -12.36 -11.69 23.82
N THR A 69 -11.94 -12.87 23.39
CA THR A 69 -10.56 -13.37 23.54
C THR A 69 -9.69 -13.08 22.34
N GLU A 70 -10.31 -12.81 21.16
CA GLU A 70 -9.64 -12.53 19.91
C GLU A 70 -10.25 -11.31 19.23
N VAL A 71 -9.42 -10.53 18.57
CA VAL A 71 -9.81 -9.33 17.83
C VAL A 71 -9.14 -9.29 16.47
N TYR A 72 -9.90 -8.94 15.45
CA TYR A 72 -9.41 -8.60 14.12
C TYR A 72 -9.63 -7.12 13.87
N VAL A 73 -8.55 -6.35 13.77
CA VAL A 73 -8.62 -4.91 13.49
C VAL A 73 -8.78 -4.72 11.99
N VAL A 74 -9.95 -4.23 11.57
CA VAL A 74 -10.25 -3.92 10.16
C VAL A 74 -9.67 -2.55 9.80
N VAL A 75 -9.84 -1.57 10.69
CA VAL A 75 -9.31 -0.21 10.57
C VAL A 75 -8.77 0.22 11.93
N GLU A 76 -7.51 0.60 11.98
CA GLU A 76 -6.90 1.17 13.18
C GLU A 76 -7.48 2.54 13.51
N VAL A 77 -7.50 2.89 14.79
CA VAL A 77 -7.79 4.25 15.22
C VAL A 77 -6.69 5.16 14.66
N PRO A 78 -7.05 6.19 13.87
CA PRO A 78 -6.06 7.16 13.41
C PRO A 78 -5.35 7.78 14.62
N ARG A 79 -4.04 7.69 14.63
CA ARG A 79 -3.22 8.37 15.64
C ARG A 79 -3.02 9.80 15.18
N ASP A 80 -3.43 10.77 16.01
CA ASP A 80 -3.03 12.16 15.84
C ASP A 80 -1.52 12.26 16.12
N ARG A 81 -0.71 11.94 15.12
CA ARG A 81 0.72 12.21 15.15
C ARG A 81 0.94 13.63 14.67
N PRO A 82 1.78 14.43 15.33
CA PRO A 82 2.17 15.71 14.77
C PRO A 82 2.83 15.44 13.40
N VAL A 83 2.28 16.06 12.37
CA VAL A 83 2.83 15.99 11.02
C VAL A 83 4.14 16.76 10.98
N VAL A 84 5.21 16.10 10.57
CA VAL A 84 6.49 16.72 10.28
C VAL A 84 6.48 17.20 8.84
N ARG A 85 6.45 18.50 8.63
CA ARG A 85 6.51 19.09 7.29
C ARG A 85 7.86 18.80 6.64
N ILE A 86 7.85 18.48 5.36
CA ILE A 86 9.06 18.37 4.55
C ILE A 86 9.36 19.73 3.91
N ASP A 87 10.64 20.09 3.84
CA ASP A 87 11.04 21.34 3.22
C ASP A 87 11.13 21.18 1.69
N PRO A 88 10.30 21.88 0.90
CA PRO A 88 10.35 21.81 -0.56
C PRO A 88 11.71 22.22 -1.13
N PHE A 89 12.44 23.14 -0.46
CA PHE A 89 13.77 23.52 -0.89
C PHE A 89 14.75 22.35 -0.77
N ASN A 90 14.74 21.62 0.34
CA ASN A 90 15.58 20.44 0.49
C ASN A 90 15.25 19.36 -0.56
N VAL A 91 13.97 19.18 -0.87
CA VAL A 91 13.55 18.23 -1.93
C VAL A 91 14.13 18.64 -3.29
N VAL A 92 14.13 19.93 -3.62
CA VAL A 92 14.71 20.46 -4.86
C VAL A 92 16.23 20.28 -4.88
N GLU A 93 16.92 20.52 -3.77
CA GLU A 93 18.37 20.34 -3.67
C GLU A 93 18.80 18.88 -3.87
N LEU A 94 18.01 17.92 -3.37
CA LEU A 94 18.27 16.49 -3.60
C LEU A 94 18.23 16.12 -5.09
N LEU A 95 17.45 16.85 -5.91
CA LEU A 95 17.38 16.72 -7.38
C LEU A 95 18.36 17.64 -8.10
N GLY A 96 19.07 18.52 -7.42
CA GLY A 96 20.00 19.47 -8.02
C GLY A 96 21.25 18.81 -8.56
N GLU A 97 22.06 19.59 -9.32
CA GLU A 97 23.31 19.13 -9.95
C GLU A 97 24.32 18.56 -8.94
N ASN A 98 24.35 19.13 -7.73
CA ASN A 98 25.23 18.68 -6.65
C ASN A 98 24.52 17.76 -5.66
N GLY A 99 23.28 17.36 -5.96
CA GLY A 99 22.47 16.50 -5.11
C GLY A 99 22.81 15.01 -5.24
N PRO A 100 22.39 14.20 -4.26
CA PRO A 100 22.69 12.78 -4.22
C PRO A 100 22.08 12.01 -5.41
N VAL A 101 20.97 12.49 -5.97
CA VAL A 101 20.35 11.86 -7.16
C VAL A 101 21.25 12.07 -8.39
N ALA A 102 21.84 13.25 -8.57
CA ALA A 102 22.76 13.52 -9.66
C ALA A 102 24.03 12.65 -9.58
N ALA A 103 24.53 12.42 -8.37
CA ALA A 103 25.69 11.56 -8.14
C ALA A 103 25.46 10.08 -8.56
N GLU A 104 24.22 9.59 -8.44
CA GLU A 104 23.83 8.23 -8.85
C GLU A 104 23.51 8.11 -10.35
N LEU A 105 23.29 9.23 -11.03
CA LEU A 105 23.02 9.26 -12.47
C LEU A 105 24.34 9.36 -13.26
N GLY A 106 24.58 8.45 -14.19
CA GLY A 106 25.76 8.48 -15.05
C GLY A 106 25.82 9.73 -15.97
N GLN A 107 24.68 10.28 -16.31
CA GLN A 107 24.51 11.55 -17.02
C GLN A 107 23.37 12.32 -16.34
N TYR A 108 23.71 13.43 -15.74
CA TYR A 108 22.76 14.33 -15.10
C TYR A 108 22.39 15.47 -16.06
N GLU A 109 21.12 15.78 -16.14
CA GLU A 109 20.58 16.95 -16.84
C GLU A 109 19.69 17.73 -15.88
N ASP A 110 20.04 18.99 -15.63
CA ASP A 110 19.18 19.85 -14.80
C ASP A 110 17.89 20.19 -15.51
N ARG A 111 16.77 19.82 -14.92
CA ARG A 111 15.42 20.03 -15.43
C ARG A 111 14.60 20.84 -14.47
N ARG A 112 14.55 22.14 -14.69
CA ARG A 112 13.82 23.07 -13.82
C ARG A 112 12.36 22.62 -13.59
N SER A 113 11.65 22.19 -14.64
CA SER A 113 10.27 21.73 -14.53
C SER A 113 10.11 20.49 -13.64
N GLN A 114 11.12 19.61 -13.56
CA GLN A 114 11.14 18.48 -12.65
C GLN A 114 11.26 18.95 -11.20
N ARG A 115 12.14 19.91 -10.93
CA ARG A 115 12.35 20.48 -9.61
C ARG A 115 11.13 21.27 -9.13
N ASP A 116 10.56 22.10 -10.02
CA ASP A 116 9.32 22.85 -9.74
C ASP A 116 8.17 21.88 -9.39
N MET A 117 8.02 20.79 -10.14
CA MET A 117 7.02 19.75 -9.86
C MET A 117 7.27 19.09 -8.51
N ALA A 118 8.51 18.75 -8.17
CA ALA A 118 8.84 18.13 -6.89
C ALA A 118 8.54 19.06 -5.70
N ALA A 119 8.84 20.35 -5.83
CA ALA A 119 8.51 21.35 -4.81
C ALA A 119 7.00 21.45 -4.57
N HIS A 120 6.20 21.54 -5.64
CA HIS A 120 4.74 21.60 -5.51
C HIS A 120 4.16 20.32 -4.89
N ILE A 121 4.74 19.15 -5.17
CA ILE A 121 4.31 17.90 -4.55
C ILE A 121 4.68 17.87 -3.06
N ALA A 122 5.84 18.39 -2.68
CA ALA A 122 6.23 18.53 -1.28
C ALA A 122 5.27 19.45 -0.51
N ASP A 123 4.87 20.58 -1.12
CA ASP A 123 3.84 21.46 -0.57
C ASP A 123 2.50 20.74 -0.45
N GLY A 124 2.11 19.96 -1.46
CA GLY A 124 0.89 19.15 -1.43
C GLY A 124 0.86 18.12 -0.29
N TYR A 125 1.99 17.48 0.01
CA TYR A 125 2.11 16.62 1.19
C TYR A 125 1.94 17.41 2.49
N ASN A 126 2.54 18.59 2.57
CA ASN A 126 2.51 19.44 3.75
C ASN A 126 1.12 20.00 4.05
N ASP A 127 0.37 20.35 3.01
CA ASP A 127 -0.91 21.07 3.14
C ASP A 127 -2.11 20.10 3.06
N GLY A 128 -1.88 18.87 2.56
CA GLY A 128 -2.93 17.89 2.33
C GLY A 128 -3.85 18.26 1.15
N GLY A 129 -4.94 17.50 0.97
CA GLY A 129 -5.91 17.75 -0.07
C GLY A 129 -5.60 17.07 -1.41
N VAL A 130 -6.03 17.67 -2.51
CA VAL A 130 -5.86 17.14 -3.88
C VAL A 130 -5.01 18.10 -4.69
N LEU A 131 -3.92 17.60 -5.24
CA LEU A 131 -3.02 18.32 -6.13
C LEU A 131 -3.07 17.71 -7.53
N LEU A 132 -3.37 18.50 -8.54
CA LEU A 132 -3.35 18.10 -9.95
C LEU A 132 -2.18 18.75 -10.66
N LEU A 133 -1.29 17.95 -11.24
CA LEU A 133 -0.12 18.41 -11.97
C LEU A 133 -0.07 17.77 -13.35
N GLU A 134 0.11 18.60 -14.38
CA GLU A 134 0.36 18.13 -15.74
C GLU A 134 1.83 18.39 -16.10
N ALA A 135 2.51 17.38 -16.63
CA ALA A 135 3.86 17.50 -17.11
C ALA A 135 4.06 16.66 -18.37
N GLY A 136 4.75 17.22 -19.37
CA GLY A 136 5.05 16.56 -20.63
C GLY A 136 5.89 15.29 -20.48
N THR A 137 6.06 14.56 -21.58
CA THR A 137 6.98 13.42 -21.62
C THR A 137 8.43 13.89 -21.48
N GLY A 138 9.28 13.08 -20.86
CA GLY A 138 10.71 13.41 -20.73
C GLY A 138 11.09 14.36 -19.59
N VAL A 139 10.14 14.95 -18.87
CA VAL A 139 10.39 15.88 -17.74
C VAL A 139 11.06 15.19 -16.55
N GLY A 140 11.03 13.85 -16.46
CA GLY A 140 11.54 13.13 -15.29
C GLY A 140 10.52 13.04 -14.15
N LYS A 141 9.23 12.92 -14.48
CA LYS A 141 8.12 12.85 -13.53
C LYS A 141 8.35 11.86 -12.38
N SER A 142 8.92 10.69 -12.67
CA SER A 142 9.11 9.65 -11.67
C SER A 142 9.88 10.16 -10.45
N PHE A 143 11.01 10.78 -10.64
CA PHE A 143 11.79 11.34 -9.54
C PHE A 143 11.07 12.51 -8.88
N ALA A 144 10.35 13.33 -9.66
CA ALA A 144 9.65 14.49 -9.13
C ALA A 144 8.54 14.12 -8.12
N TYR A 145 7.89 12.95 -8.27
CA TYR A 145 6.88 12.51 -7.28
C TYR A 145 7.42 11.48 -6.28
N LEU A 146 8.37 10.64 -6.66
CA LEU A 146 8.92 9.63 -5.74
C LEU A 146 9.76 10.26 -4.64
N LEU A 147 10.54 11.30 -4.95
CA LEU A 147 11.42 11.91 -3.98
C LEU A 147 10.68 12.56 -2.81
N PRO A 148 9.68 13.47 -3.04
CA PRO A 148 8.87 13.99 -1.93
C PRO A 148 8.12 12.89 -1.18
N ALA A 149 7.67 11.83 -1.89
CA ALA A 149 7.01 10.69 -1.26
C ALA A 149 7.92 9.94 -0.28
N LEU A 150 9.19 9.72 -0.66
CA LEU A 150 10.18 9.07 0.20
C LEU A 150 10.59 9.96 1.38
N GLU A 151 10.75 11.27 1.15
CA GLU A 151 11.05 12.24 2.21
C GLU A 151 9.88 12.35 3.21
N TRP A 152 8.63 12.34 2.72
CA TRP A 152 7.46 12.30 3.60
C TRP A 152 7.41 11.02 4.44
N ALA A 153 7.61 9.88 3.79
CA ALA A 153 7.65 8.59 4.48
C ALA A 153 8.74 8.55 5.55
N ARG A 154 9.92 9.12 5.26
CA ARG A 154 11.04 9.23 6.20
C ARG A 154 10.69 10.11 7.39
N ALA A 155 10.15 11.30 7.13
CA ALA A 155 9.87 12.28 8.17
C ALA A 155 8.73 11.85 9.11
N ASN A 156 7.71 11.17 8.57
CA ASN A 156 6.49 10.86 9.29
C ASN A 156 6.34 9.38 9.68
N GLY A 157 7.20 8.48 9.17
CA GLY A 157 7.05 7.05 9.36
C GLY A 157 5.78 6.48 8.72
N GLU A 158 5.27 7.15 7.68
CA GLU A 158 4.04 6.79 6.97
C GLU A 158 4.33 6.11 5.64
N ARG A 159 3.35 5.34 5.17
CA ARG A 159 3.42 4.72 3.84
C ARG A 159 2.84 5.67 2.80
N THR A 160 3.55 5.83 1.69
CA THR A 160 3.02 6.49 0.50
C THR A 160 2.65 5.44 -0.55
N VAL A 161 1.48 5.59 -1.16
CA VAL A 161 1.01 4.70 -2.23
C VAL A 161 1.15 5.43 -3.57
N VAL A 162 1.89 4.84 -4.49
CA VAL A 162 2.02 5.32 -5.87
C VAL A 162 1.26 4.39 -6.80
N SER A 163 0.18 4.88 -7.41
CA SER A 163 -0.61 4.13 -8.38
C SER A 163 -0.20 4.51 -9.81
N THR A 164 -0.03 3.52 -10.66
CA THR A 164 0.32 3.69 -12.07
C THR A 164 -0.68 2.99 -12.97
N ASN A 165 -0.84 3.50 -14.21
CA ASN A 165 -1.78 2.92 -15.16
C ASN A 165 -1.27 1.67 -15.88
N THR A 166 0.06 1.45 -15.92
CA THR A 166 0.65 0.35 -16.70
C THR A 166 1.64 -0.46 -15.87
N ILE A 167 1.69 -1.77 -16.15
CA ILE A 167 2.66 -2.70 -15.54
C ILE A 167 4.10 -2.27 -15.89
N ASN A 168 4.35 -1.87 -17.14
CA ASN A 168 5.68 -1.43 -17.58
C ASN A 168 6.20 -0.25 -16.73
N LEU A 169 5.32 0.71 -16.39
CA LEU A 169 5.72 1.82 -15.53
C LEU A 169 5.97 1.34 -14.10
N GLN A 170 5.15 0.42 -13.56
CA GLN A 170 5.42 -0.18 -12.25
C GLN A 170 6.79 -0.87 -12.21
N GLU A 171 7.11 -1.65 -13.23
CA GLU A 171 8.39 -2.37 -13.35
C GLU A 171 9.57 -1.39 -13.51
N GLN A 172 9.40 -0.33 -14.27
CA GLN A 172 10.41 0.74 -14.35
C GLN A 172 10.66 1.38 -12.99
N LEU A 173 9.59 1.73 -12.26
CA LEU A 173 9.72 2.37 -10.94
C LEU A 173 10.46 1.46 -9.96
N VAL A 174 10.07 0.18 -9.89
CA VAL A 174 10.62 -0.77 -8.91
C VAL A 174 11.98 -1.32 -9.33
N GLY A 175 12.20 -1.53 -10.64
CA GLY A 175 13.46 -2.09 -11.14
C GLY A 175 14.55 -1.07 -11.38
N LYS A 176 14.23 0.22 -11.54
CA LYS A 176 15.20 1.25 -11.91
C LYS A 176 15.15 2.48 -11.01
N ASP A 177 13.99 3.15 -10.94
CA ASP A 177 13.91 4.49 -10.35
C ASP A 177 14.02 4.44 -8.80
N LEU A 178 13.27 3.56 -8.15
CA LEU A 178 13.32 3.37 -6.69
C LEU A 178 14.66 2.80 -6.19
N PRO A 179 15.29 1.80 -6.83
CA PRO A 179 16.65 1.38 -6.47
C PRO A 179 17.70 2.47 -6.55
N LEU A 180 17.62 3.36 -7.55
CA LEU A 180 18.49 4.52 -7.67
C LEU A 180 18.24 5.50 -6.50
N LEU A 181 16.99 5.89 -6.26
CA LEU A 181 16.65 6.77 -5.14
C LEU A 181 17.01 6.15 -3.78
N ARG A 182 16.85 4.84 -3.62
CA ARG A 182 17.29 4.14 -2.42
C ARG A 182 18.79 4.33 -2.18
N ARG A 183 19.64 4.17 -3.19
CA ARG A 183 21.08 4.41 -3.03
C ARG A 183 21.38 5.88 -2.74
N ALA A 184 20.75 6.79 -3.48
CA ALA A 184 20.94 8.24 -3.32
C ALA A 184 20.54 8.76 -1.95
N LEU A 185 19.50 8.20 -1.32
CA LEU A 185 18.91 8.69 -0.07
C LEU A 185 19.29 7.86 1.16
N SER A 186 20.00 6.73 0.98
CA SER A 186 20.43 5.91 2.12
C SER A 186 21.49 6.62 2.95
N THR A 187 21.30 6.57 4.26
CA THR A 187 22.27 7.02 5.27
C THR A 187 22.55 5.88 6.25
N GLU A 188 23.42 6.08 7.23
CA GLU A 188 23.67 5.09 8.29
C GLU A 188 22.39 4.75 9.07
N ASP A 189 21.51 5.74 9.28
CA ASP A 189 20.30 5.61 10.09
C ASP A 189 19.03 5.34 9.30
N TYR A 190 19.06 5.49 7.96
CA TYR A 190 17.86 5.37 7.14
C TYR A 190 18.12 4.74 5.78
N VAL A 191 17.32 3.74 5.46
CA VAL A 191 17.28 3.10 4.14
C VAL A 191 15.84 3.08 3.64
N PRO A 192 15.53 3.76 2.51
CA PRO A 192 14.19 3.71 1.92
C PRO A 192 13.75 2.28 1.61
N THR A 193 12.51 1.93 1.97
CA THR A 193 11.89 0.65 1.67
C THR A 193 10.70 0.83 0.74
N PHE A 194 10.50 -0.11 -0.17
CA PHE A 194 9.38 -0.10 -1.10
C PHE A 194 8.96 -1.54 -1.44
N ALA A 195 7.72 -1.69 -1.85
CA ALA A 195 7.17 -2.95 -2.32
C ALA A 195 6.26 -2.71 -3.53
N LEU A 196 6.19 -3.70 -4.43
CA LEU A 196 5.29 -3.71 -5.57
C LEU A 196 4.03 -4.50 -5.22
N LEU A 197 2.87 -3.94 -5.57
CA LEU A 197 1.61 -4.64 -5.55
C LEU A 197 0.93 -4.50 -6.91
N LYS A 198 0.72 -5.61 -7.59
CA LYS A 198 -0.04 -5.70 -8.85
C LYS A 198 -1.49 -6.11 -8.55
N GLY A 199 -2.38 -5.94 -9.53
CA GLY A 199 -3.74 -6.45 -9.40
C GLY A 199 -3.77 -7.99 -9.29
N TRP A 200 -4.77 -8.55 -8.63
CA TRP A 200 -4.93 -9.99 -8.35
C TRP A 200 -4.71 -10.91 -9.56
N ARG A 201 -5.09 -10.45 -10.75
CA ARG A 201 -4.97 -11.24 -12.00
C ARG A 201 -3.54 -11.43 -12.47
N ASN A 202 -2.59 -10.70 -11.87
CA ASN A 202 -1.17 -10.78 -12.21
C ASN A 202 -0.41 -11.75 -11.29
N TYR A 203 -1.10 -12.39 -10.36
CA TYR A 203 -0.50 -13.35 -9.43
C TYR A 203 -1.04 -14.77 -9.64
N LEU A 204 -0.17 -15.73 -9.44
CA LEU A 204 -0.56 -17.14 -9.38
C LEU A 204 -1.45 -17.38 -8.15
N CYS A 205 -2.59 -18.01 -8.36
CA CYS A 205 -3.42 -18.48 -7.26
C CYS A 205 -2.99 -19.89 -6.84
N ILE A 206 -2.26 -20.01 -5.72
CA ILE A 206 -1.76 -21.29 -5.20
C ILE A 206 -2.89 -22.30 -4.97
N ALA A 207 -4.05 -21.87 -4.47
CA ALA A 207 -5.18 -22.77 -4.25
C ALA A 207 -5.70 -23.38 -5.57
N ARG A 208 -5.78 -22.57 -6.64
CA ARG A 208 -6.19 -23.07 -7.97
C ARG A 208 -5.12 -23.95 -8.59
N LEU A 209 -3.85 -23.62 -8.42
CA LEU A 209 -2.76 -24.48 -8.89
C LEU A 209 -2.84 -25.85 -8.22
N ASN A 210 -2.93 -25.91 -6.90
CA ASN A 210 -3.01 -27.17 -6.14
C ASN A 210 -4.24 -27.98 -6.54
N GLN A 211 -5.38 -27.34 -6.77
CA GLN A 211 -6.58 -28.00 -7.27
C GLN A 211 -6.38 -28.58 -8.67
N ALA A 212 -5.76 -27.81 -9.59
CA ALA A 212 -5.48 -28.25 -10.95
C ALA A 212 -4.49 -29.43 -10.97
N VAL A 213 -3.41 -29.35 -10.19
CA VAL A 213 -2.42 -30.43 -10.04
C VAL A 213 -3.09 -31.68 -9.44
N GLY A 214 -3.96 -31.52 -8.43
CA GLY A 214 -4.69 -32.63 -7.81
C GLY A 214 -5.72 -33.29 -8.73
N ALA A 215 -6.36 -32.54 -9.63
CA ALA A 215 -7.35 -32.99 -10.56
C ALA A 215 -6.77 -33.70 -11.83
N GLN A 216 -5.46 -33.63 -12.03
CA GLN A 216 -4.75 -34.09 -13.23
C GLN A 216 -5.00 -35.53 -13.66
N ARG A 217 -5.40 -36.39 -12.77
CA ARG A 217 -5.49 -37.85 -13.07
C ARG A 217 -6.63 -38.21 -14.05
N THR A 218 -7.45 -37.24 -14.47
CA THR A 218 -8.71 -37.63 -15.17
C THR A 218 -9.05 -36.81 -16.42
N LEU A 219 -8.52 -35.63 -16.72
CA LEU A 219 -9.16 -34.72 -17.70
C LEU A 219 -8.25 -33.82 -18.56
N LEU A 220 -6.93 -33.87 -18.51
CA LEU A 220 -6.10 -32.95 -19.28
C LEU A 220 -5.45 -33.60 -20.50
N GLU A 221 -5.45 -32.87 -21.63
CA GLU A 221 -4.65 -33.19 -22.81
C GLU A 221 -3.14 -33.12 -22.45
N PRO A 222 -2.28 -33.95 -23.09
CA PRO A 222 -0.86 -34.04 -22.74
C PRO A 222 -0.14 -32.69 -22.74
N GLU A 223 -0.41 -31.83 -23.72
CA GLU A 223 0.22 -30.49 -23.83
C GLU A 223 -0.12 -29.59 -22.65
N LYS A 224 -1.37 -29.55 -22.21
CA LYS A 224 -1.81 -28.79 -21.03
C LYS A 224 -1.27 -29.34 -19.72
N HIS A 225 -0.95 -30.65 -19.70
CA HIS A 225 -0.28 -31.25 -18.57
C HIS A 225 1.12 -30.74 -18.39
N ASP A 226 1.90 -30.66 -19.47
CA ASP A 226 3.28 -30.18 -19.43
C ASP A 226 3.34 -28.68 -19.03
N GLU A 227 2.43 -27.86 -19.56
CA GLU A 227 2.30 -26.44 -19.15
C GLU A 227 1.97 -26.30 -17.65
N LEU A 228 1.03 -27.12 -17.14
CA LEU A 228 0.66 -27.08 -15.73
C LEU A 228 1.82 -27.50 -14.81
N MET A 229 2.60 -28.51 -15.24
CA MET A 229 3.78 -28.95 -14.48
C MET A 229 4.89 -27.88 -14.50
N ALA A 230 5.09 -27.20 -15.63
CA ALA A 230 6.03 -26.07 -15.72
C ALA A 230 5.62 -24.92 -14.80
N ILE A 231 4.32 -24.59 -14.73
CA ILE A 231 3.80 -23.57 -13.78
C ILE A 231 3.99 -24.04 -12.33
N ALA A 232 3.78 -25.31 -12.02
CA ALA A 232 3.96 -25.85 -10.69
C ALA A 232 5.43 -25.80 -10.25
N GLU A 233 6.36 -26.14 -11.15
CA GLU A 233 7.79 -26.01 -10.91
C GLU A 233 8.20 -24.56 -10.70
N TRP A 234 7.79 -23.65 -11.61
CA TRP A 234 8.03 -22.22 -11.48
C TRP A 234 7.49 -21.66 -10.16
N SER A 235 6.34 -22.13 -9.69
CA SER A 235 5.76 -21.65 -8.42
C SER A 235 6.64 -21.90 -7.19
N GLY A 236 7.55 -22.88 -7.25
CA GLY A 236 8.53 -23.16 -6.21
C GLY A 236 9.77 -22.25 -6.25
N HIS A 237 9.97 -21.49 -7.34
CA HIS A 237 11.16 -20.67 -7.57
C HIS A 237 10.88 -19.18 -7.67
N THR A 238 9.64 -18.78 -7.97
CA THR A 238 9.26 -17.36 -8.06
C THR A 238 9.38 -16.67 -6.70
N ALA A 239 9.85 -15.42 -6.71
CA ALA A 239 10.02 -14.62 -5.51
C ALA A 239 8.69 -14.06 -4.97
N ASP A 240 7.74 -13.72 -5.86
CA ASP A 240 6.50 -13.02 -5.51
C ASP A 240 5.23 -13.61 -6.17
N GLY A 241 5.38 -14.60 -7.05
CA GLY A 241 4.29 -15.26 -7.76
C GLY A 241 3.66 -14.41 -8.86
N THR A 242 4.33 -13.37 -9.35
CA THR A 242 3.82 -12.54 -10.44
C THR A 242 4.01 -13.21 -11.80
N LEU A 243 2.97 -13.18 -12.63
CA LEU A 243 2.97 -13.80 -13.97
C LEU A 243 3.99 -13.14 -14.94
N SER A 244 4.54 -11.97 -14.61
CA SER A 244 5.59 -11.35 -15.44
C SER A 244 6.90 -12.12 -15.43
N ASP A 245 7.12 -12.98 -14.43
CA ASP A 245 8.34 -13.80 -14.32
C ASP A 245 8.16 -15.18 -14.96
N LEU A 246 6.93 -15.50 -15.38
CA LEU A 246 6.62 -16.77 -16.03
C LEU A 246 6.99 -16.69 -17.51
N ALA A 247 8.12 -17.24 -17.88
CA ALA A 247 8.51 -17.47 -19.27
C ALA A 247 7.83 -18.76 -19.76
N VAL A 248 6.66 -18.63 -20.40
CA VAL A 248 5.96 -19.74 -21.08
C VAL A 248 6.00 -19.47 -22.57
#